data_20cca5e8e5bdf2573768e68bacf27aa3
#
_entry.id   20cca5e8e5bdf2573768e68bacf27aa3
#
_cell.length_a   1.000
_cell.length_b   1.000
_cell.length_c   1.000
_cell.angle_alpha   90.00
_cell.angle_beta   90.00
_cell.angle_gamma   90.00
#
_symmetry.space_group_name_H-M   'P 1'
#
loop_
_entity.id
_entity.type
_entity.pdbx_description
1 polymer ?
#
loop_
_entity_poly.entity_id
_entity_poly.type
_entity_poly.pdbx_seq_one_letter_code
_entity_poly.pdbx_strand_id
1 'polypeptide(L)'
;PYTTLFRSQEYITDYRTSKVKDDCAYLEKLFKERQREYYTAQKKYANYVDTHDNLVLQSVRTEQERLQNDMSLAYQIYSQVANQLQVARAKVQEEKPVFAVVEPAIVPLNPSGMKLMIYVIVFVLFSITTTIVWKFLVKNILKIIITNV
;
A
#
# COMPACT_ATOMS: atom_id res chain seq x y z
N PRO A 1 -16.70 -16.16 6.14
CA PRO A 1 -15.80 -16.37 5.01
C PRO A 1 -14.95 -15.13 4.66
N TYR A 2 -15.43 -13.90 4.91
CA TYR A 2 -14.65 -12.69 4.59
C TYR A 2 -13.43 -12.47 5.50
N THR A 3 -13.48 -12.91 6.75
CA THR A 3 -12.40 -12.76 7.73
C THR A 3 -11.15 -13.57 7.38
N THR A 4 -11.30 -14.72 6.72
CA THR A 4 -10.17 -15.55 6.29
C THR A 4 -9.43 -14.96 5.10
N LEU A 5 -10.14 -14.31 4.17
CA LEU A 5 -9.54 -13.62 3.02
C LEU A 5 -8.75 -12.37 3.47
N PHE A 6 -9.28 -11.57 4.39
CA PHE A 6 -8.56 -10.44 4.97
C PHE A 6 -7.30 -10.88 5.72
N ARG A 7 -7.38 -11.94 6.51
CA ARG A 7 -6.24 -12.48 7.25
C ARG A 7 -5.14 -13.02 6.33
N SER A 8 -5.50 -13.65 5.21
CA SER A 8 -4.52 -14.13 4.23
C SER A 8 -3.87 -12.97 3.45
N GLN A 9 -4.61 -11.92 3.13
CA GLN A 9 -4.05 -10.73 2.47
C GLN A 9 -3.10 -9.97 3.40
N GLU A 10 -3.46 -9.79 4.66
CA GLU A 10 -2.61 -9.17 5.68
C GLU A 10 -1.31 -9.96 5.85
N TYR A 11 -1.39 -11.28 5.99
CA TYR A 11 -0.22 -12.15 6.11
C TYR A 11 0.71 -12.08 4.90
N ILE A 12 0.16 -12.10 3.68
CA ILE A 12 0.94 -12.00 2.43
C ILE A 12 1.61 -10.63 2.34
N THR A 13 0.92 -9.56 2.70
CA THR A 13 1.45 -8.20 2.68
C THR A 13 2.57 -8.03 3.69
N ASP A 14 2.40 -8.52 4.92
CA ASP A 14 3.43 -8.48 5.96
C ASP A 14 4.67 -9.29 5.57
N TYR A 15 4.46 -10.48 5.00
CA TYR A 15 5.57 -11.31 4.53
C TYR A 15 6.37 -10.63 3.40
N ARG A 16 5.68 -10.04 2.41
CA ARG A 16 6.32 -9.30 1.30
C ARG A 16 7.09 -8.08 1.81
N THR A 17 6.47 -7.30 2.68
CA THR A 17 7.09 -6.11 3.29
C THR A 17 8.31 -6.48 4.13
N SER A 18 8.25 -7.56 4.90
CA SER A 18 9.38 -8.06 5.68
C SER A 18 10.54 -8.47 4.78
N LYS A 19 10.26 -9.27 3.73
CA LYS A 19 11.28 -9.72 2.78
C LYS A 19 11.98 -8.54 2.09
N VAL A 20 11.24 -7.55 1.62
CA VAL A 20 11.83 -6.36 0.97
C VAL A 20 12.69 -5.54 1.93
N LYS A 21 12.32 -5.46 3.21
CA LYS A 21 13.15 -4.84 4.26
C LYS A 21 14.43 -5.62 4.52
N ASP A 22 14.36 -6.95 4.57
CA ASP A 22 15.52 -7.80 4.78
C ASP A 22 16.51 -7.71 3.61
N ASP A 23 16.01 -7.71 2.37
CA ASP A 23 16.81 -7.49 1.16
C ASP A 23 17.48 -6.10 1.18
N CYS A 24 16.77 -5.06 1.61
CA CYS A 24 17.33 -3.72 1.75
C CYS A 24 18.44 -3.68 2.83
N ALA A 25 18.22 -4.32 3.98
CA ALA A 25 19.21 -4.39 5.06
C ALA A 25 20.48 -5.16 4.62
N TYR A 26 20.30 -6.24 3.85
CA TYR A 26 21.43 -6.96 3.24
C TYR A 26 22.24 -6.06 2.30
N LEU A 27 21.57 -5.34 1.40
CA LEU A 27 22.22 -4.42 0.48
C LEU A 27 22.92 -3.26 1.20
N GLU A 28 22.40 -2.77 2.33
CA GLU A 28 23.07 -1.77 3.16
C GLU A 28 24.37 -2.31 3.78
N LYS A 29 24.37 -3.55 4.22
CA LYS A 29 25.59 -4.20 4.72
C LYS A 29 26.61 -4.37 3.60
N LEU A 30 26.17 -4.89 2.45
CA LEU A 30 27.02 -5.07 1.27
C LEU A 30 27.61 -3.74 0.78
N PHE A 31 26.82 -2.68 0.74
CA PHE A 31 27.26 -1.33 0.39
C PHE A 31 28.40 -0.84 1.28
N LYS A 32 28.28 -0.99 2.60
CA LYS A 32 29.35 -0.62 3.55
C LYS A 32 30.61 -1.43 3.35
N GLU A 33 30.48 -2.72 3.01
CA GLU A 33 31.61 -3.60 2.72
C GLU A 33 32.35 -3.15 1.45
N ARG A 34 31.62 -2.94 0.34
CA ARG A 34 32.19 -2.48 -0.94
C ARG A 34 32.78 -1.08 -0.84
N GLN A 35 32.19 -0.21 -0.05
CA GLN A 35 32.74 1.10 0.27
C GLN A 35 34.11 1.01 0.97
N ARG A 36 34.27 0.11 1.92
CA ARG A 36 35.56 -0.13 2.59
C ARG A 36 36.61 -0.69 1.63
N GLU A 37 36.23 -1.61 0.77
CA GLU A 37 37.12 -2.18 -0.24
C GLU A 37 37.62 -1.09 -1.19
N TYR A 38 36.72 -0.25 -1.68
CA TYR A 38 37.08 0.90 -2.53
C TYR A 38 38.06 1.84 -1.82
N TYR A 39 37.77 2.27 -0.61
CA TYR A 39 38.68 3.15 0.13
C TYR A 39 40.05 2.48 0.44
N THR A 40 40.06 1.17 0.65
CA THR A 40 41.30 0.43 0.85
C THR A 40 42.12 0.38 -0.44
N ALA A 41 41.49 0.13 -1.58
CA ALA A 41 42.16 0.14 -2.88
C ALA A 41 42.67 1.55 -3.22
N GLN A 42 41.85 2.59 -2.99
CA GLN A 42 42.24 3.98 -3.17
C GLN A 42 43.45 4.37 -2.33
N LYS A 43 43.45 3.98 -1.05
CA LYS A 43 44.58 4.23 -0.15
C LYS A 43 45.87 3.50 -0.59
N LYS A 44 45.73 2.26 -1.08
CA LYS A 44 46.88 1.49 -1.63
C LYS A 44 47.47 2.20 -2.84
N TYR A 45 46.61 2.63 -3.78
CA TYR A 45 47.04 3.36 -4.96
C TYR A 45 47.76 4.67 -4.58
N ALA A 46 47.12 5.50 -3.74
CA ALA A 46 47.68 6.77 -3.30
C ALA A 46 49.05 6.60 -2.61
N ASN A 47 49.15 5.68 -1.65
CA ASN A 47 50.41 5.41 -0.96
C ASN A 47 51.50 4.93 -1.93
N TYR A 48 51.14 4.12 -2.92
CA TYR A 48 52.10 3.65 -3.91
C TYR A 48 52.64 4.79 -4.78
N VAL A 49 51.75 5.67 -5.26
CA VAL A 49 52.12 6.84 -6.05
C VAL A 49 53.02 7.78 -5.24
N ASP A 50 52.62 8.12 -4.00
CA ASP A 50 53.39 9.02 -3.13
C ASP A 50 54.80 8.49 -2.82
N THR A 51 54.95 7.15 -2.71
CA THR A 51 56.24 6.55 -2.39
C THR A 51 57.18 6.43 -3.61
N HIS A 52 56.61 6.39 -4.83
CA HIS A 52 57.37 6.11 -6.06
C HIS A 52 57.33 7.26 -7.08
N ASP A 53 56.95 8.45 -6.66
CA ASP A 53 56.73 9.64 -7.54
C ASP A 53 57.98 9.98 -8.41
N ASN A 54 59.19 9.69 -7.89
CA ASN A 54 60.43 10.02 -8.58
C ASN A 54 61.06 8.85 -9.36
N LEU A 55 60.40 7.69 -9.46
CA LEU A 55 60.93 6.48 -10.08
C LEU A 55 60.33 6.24 -11.46
N VAL A 56 61.14 6.42 -12.52
CA VAL A 56 60.76 6.18 -13.92
C VAL A 56 61.03 4.72 -14.35
N LEU A 57 60.86 3.76 -13.49
CA LEU A 57 61.03 2.34 -13.81
C LEU A 57 59.75 1.77 -14.42
N GLN A 58 59.90 0.94 -15.47
CA GLN A 58 58.76 0.30 -16.14
C GLN A 58 57.97 -0.60 -15.16
N SER A 59 58.64 -1.28 -14.22
CA SER A 59 58.00 -2.09 -13.20
C SER A 59 57.09 -1.24 -12.27
N VAL A 60 57.51 -0.03 -11.92
CA VAL A 60 56.75 0.89 -11.10
C VAL A 60 55.46 1.33 -11.84
N ARG A 61 55.56 1.61 -13.14
CA ARG A 61 54.38 1.96 -13.96
C ARG A 61 53.39 0.82 -14.06
N THR A 62 53.87 -0.40 -14.31
CA THR A 62 52.99 -1.57 -14.40
C THR A 62 52.24 -1.82 -13.09
N GLU A 63 52.92 -1.69 -11.94
CA GLU A 63 52.26 -1.85 -10.65
C GLU A 63 51.28 -0.70 -10.33
N GLN A 64 51.62 0.53 -10.71
CA GLN A 64 50.73 1.67 -10.61
C GLN A 64 49.44 1.47 -11.43
N GLU A 65 49.59 1.01 -12.69
CA GLU A 65 48.43 0.68 -13.55
C GLU A 65 47.56 -0.44 -12.97
N ARG A 66 48.21 -1.48 -12.39
CA ARG A 66 47.51 -2.57 -11.71
C ARG A 66 46.65 -2.04 -10.53
N LEU A 67 47.29 -1.23 -9.65
CA LEU A 67 46.59 -0.66 -8.49
C LEU A 67 45.46 0.32 -8.90
N GLN A 68 45.68 1.07 -9.98
CA GLN A 68 44.63 1.95 -10.56
C GLN A 68 43.46 1.14 -11.09
N ASN A 69 43.72 0.03 -11.77
CA ASN A 69 42.70 -0.87 -12.28
C ASN A 69 41.92 -1.52 -11.12
N ASP A 70 42.61 -1.99 -10.08
CA ASP A 70 41.99 -2.54 -8.87
C ASP A 70 41.08 -1.51 -8.18
N MET A 71 41.51 -0.26 -8.06
CA MET A 71 40.74 0.82 -7.51
C MET A 71 39.51 1.13 -8.40
N SER A 72 39.69 1.17 -9.71
CA SER A 72 38.63 1.40 -10.67
C SER A 72 37.56 0.29 -10.63
N LEU A 73 37.98 -0.97 -10.55
CA LEU A 73 37.09 -2.11 -10.40
C LEU A 73 36.32 -2.05 -9.08
N ALA A 74 36.99 -1.75 -7.96
CA ALA A 74 36.35 -1.60 -6.66
C ALA A 74 35.32 -0.46 -6.68
N TYR A 75 35.63 0.65 -7.36
CA TYR A 75 34.69 1.77 -7.54
C TYR A 75 33.44 1.37 -8.36
N GLN A 76 33.64 0.62 -9.45
CA GLN A 76 32.52 0.15 -10.28
C GLN A 76 31.57 -0.76 -9.48
N ILE A 77 32.13 -1.71 -8.71
CA ILE A 77 31.33 -2.59 -7.85
C ILE A 77 30.60 -1.79 -6.78
N TYR A 78 31.28 -0.88 -6.10
CA TYR A 78 30.69 0.02 -5.12
C TYR A 78 29.53 0.84 -5.71
N SER A 79 29.72 1.44 -6.88
CA SER A 79 28.72 2.23 -7.58
C SER A 79 27.50 1.38 -7.98
N GLN A 80 27.73 0.16 -8.46
CA GLN A 80 26.66 -0.77 -8.82
C GLN A 80 25.82 -1.15 -7.60
N VAL A 81 26.45 -1.47 -6.46
CA VAL A 81 25.74 -1.79 -5.22
C VAL A 81 25.00 -0.57 -4.67
N ALA A 82 25.58 0.65 -4.80
CA ALA A 82 24.91 1.88 -4.44
C ALA A 82 23.60 2.07 -5.22
N ASN A 83 23.63 1.83 -6.53
CA ASN A 83 22.42 1.91 -7.38
C ASN A 83 21.39 0.85 -6.98
N GLN A 84 21.81 -0.38 -6.72
CA GLN A 84 20.90 -1.44 -6.26
C GLN A 84 20.26 -1.10 -4.92
N LEU A 85 21.02 -0.51 -3.99
CA LEU A 85 20.49 -0.06 -2.70
C LEU A 85 19.45 1.06 -2.86
N GLN A 86 19.66 2.00 -3.77
CA GLN A 86 18.68 3.05 -4.09
C GLN A 86 17.36 2.44 -4.58
N VAL A 87 17.44 1.48 -5.50
CA VAL A 87 16.26 0.75 -6.02
C VAL A 87 15.57 -0.03 -4.90
N ALA A 88 16.32 -0.72 -4.04
CA ALA A 88 15.76 -1.47 -2.92
C ALA A 88 15.05 -0.54 -1.91
N ARG A 89 15.61 0.62 -1.61
CA ARG A 89 14.97 1.63 -0.76
C ARG A 89 13.68 2.17 -1.35
N ALA A 90 13.65 2.42 -2.66
CA ALA A 90 12.42 2.82 -3.36
C ALA A 90 11.34 1.74 -3.24
N LYS A 91 11.69 0.46 -3.46
CA LYS A 91 10.75 -0.66 -3.29
C LYS A 91 10.20 -0.77 -1.87
N VAL A 92 11.02 -0.56 -0.83
CA VAL A 92 10.54 -0.53 0.56
C VAL A 92 9.49 0.57 0.78
N GLN A 93 9.61 1.71 0.10
CA GLN A 93 8.63 2.80 0.18
C GLN A 93 7.35 2.48 -0.59
N GLU A 94 7.47 1.86 -1.77
CA GLU A 94 6.32 1.46 -2.59
C GLU A 94 5.50 0.34 -1.93
N GLU A 95 6.17 -0.61 -1.28
CA GLU A 95 5.52 -1.74 -0.58
C GLU A 95 4.94 -1.35 0.80
N LYS A 96 5.15 -0.11 1.25
CA LYS A 96 4.40 0.38 2.41
C LYS A 96 2.93 0.49 1.99
N PRO A 97 2.04 -0.38 2.50
CA PRO A 97 0.65 -0.31 2.12
C PRO A 97 0.11 1.07 2.53
N VAL A 98 -0.21 1.90 1.54
CA VAL A 98 -1.03 3.08 1.75
C VAL A 98 -2.47 2.58 1.87
N PHE A 99 -2.74 1.78 2.91
CA PHE A 99 -4.10 1.54 3.34
C PHE A 99 -4.57 2.83 4.03
N ALA A 100 -4.97 3.79 3.24
CA ALA A 100 -5.97 4.71 3.72
C ALA A 100 -7.20 3.83 3.95
N VAL A 101 -7.53 3.55 5.21
CA VAL A 101 -8.84 3.03 5.60
C VAL A 101 -9.82 4.13 5.22
N VAL A 102 -10.31 4.07 3.98
CA VAL A 102 -11.18 5.11 3.41
C VAL A 102 -12.52 5.13 4.14
N GLU A 103 -12.94 3.99 4.69
CA GLU A 103 -14.08 3.90 5.62
C GLU A 103 -13.94 2.62 6.47
N PRO A 104 -13.96 2.69 7.80
CA PRO A 104 -14.18 1.51 8.61
C PRO A 104 -15.57 0.98 8.25
N ALA A 105 -15.69 -0.34 8.05
CA ALA A 105 -16.98 -0.98 7.84
C ALA A 105 -17.84 -0.76 9.09
N ILE A 106 -18.58 0.34 9.10
CA ILE A 106 -19.53 0.66 10.15
C ILE A 106 -20.75 -0.21 9.88
N VAL A 107 -21.02 -1.14 10.77
CA VAL A 107 -22.30 -1.87 10.77
C VAL A 107 -23.40 -0.82 10.91
N PRO A 108 -24.33 -0.66 9.94
CA PRO A 108 -25.39 0.30 10.07
C PRO A 108 -26.25 -0.06 11.28
N LEU A 109 -26.12 0.70 12.36
CA LEU A 109 -26.88 0.51 13.59
C LEU A 109 -28.34 0.89 13.44
N ASN A 110 -28.70 1.54 12.34
CA ASN A 110 -30.08 1.89 12.03
C ASN A 110 -30.64 0.93 10.98
N PRO A 111 -31.75 0.23 11.26
CA PRO A 111 -32.40 -0.59 10.26
C PRO A 111 -32.86 0.30 9.11
N SER A 112 -32.45 -0.04 7.87
CA SER A 112 -32.84 0.65 6.64
C SER A 112 -34.34 0.49 6.29
N GLY A 113 -35.11 -0.11 7.18
CA GLY A 113 -36.55 -0.24 7.01
C GLY A 113 -37.31 1.07 7.34
N MET A 114 -38.40 1.36 6.61
CA MET A 114 -39.26 2.46 6.95
C MET A 114 -39.64 2.39 8.43
N LYS A 115 -39.51 3.50 9.14
CA LYS A 115 -39.84 3.55 10.57
C LYS A 115 -41.30 3.05 10.77
N LEU A 116 -41.51 2.17 11.73
CA LEU A 116 -42.83 1.57 12.07
C LEU A 116 -43.92 2.61 12.14
N MET A 117 -43.58 3.84 12.55
CA MET A 117 -44.49 4.98 12.62
C MET A 117 -45.13 5.34 11.26
N ILE A 118 -44.42 5.17 10.14
CA ILE A 118 -44.96 5.44 8.79
C ILE A 118 -46.04 4.41 8.44
N TYR A 119 -45.86 3.14 8.77
CA TYR A 119 -46.86 2.10 8.54
C TYR A 119 -48.14 2.37 9.33
N VAL A 120 -48.02 2.83 10.58
CA VAL A 120 -49.20 3.18 11.41
C VAL A 120 -49.97 4.33 10.81
N ILE A 121 -49.27 5.39 10.35
CA ILE A 121 -49.93 6.54 9.72
C ILE A 121 -50.67 6.13 8.45
N VAL A 122 -50.05 5.35 7.57
CA VAL A 122 -50.65 4.87 6.32
C VAL A 122 -51.88 4.01 6.61
N PHE A 123 -51.81 3.12 7.63
CA PHE A 123 -52.92 2.27 8.02
C PHE A 123 -54.10 3.06 8.55
N VAL A 124 -53.88 4.09 9.36
CA VAL A 124 -54.95 4.99 9.87
C VAL A 124 -55.63 5.76 8.73
N LEU A 125 -54.83 6.31 7.79
CA LEU A 125 -55.40 7.00 6.62
C LEU A 125 -56.22 6.05 5.76
N PHE A 126 -55.75 4.83 5.54
CA PHE A 126 -56.51 3.82 4.78
C PHE A 126 -57.81 3.44 5.45
N SER A 127 -57.83 3.29 6.78
CA SER A 127 -59.04 3.01 7.56
C SER A 127 -60.06 4.12 7.45
N ILE A 128 -59.62 5.39 7.53
CA ILE A 128 -60.51 6.55 7.40
C ILE A 128 -61.15 6.62 5.99
N THR A 129 -60.35 6.43 4.94
CA THR A 129 -60.85 6.44 3.56
C THR A 129 -61.85 5.33 3.31
N THR A 130 -61.59 4.12 3.82
CA THR A 130 -62.52 2.98 3.70
C THR A 130 -63.84 3.25 4.38
N THR A 131 -63.86 3.85 5.57
CA THR A 131 -65.10 4.19 6.29
C THR A 131 -65.92 5.27 5.59
N ILE A 132 -65.29 6.27 4.98
CA ILE A 132 -65.99 7.32 4.22
C ILE A 132 -66.60 6.71 2.97
N VAL A 133 -65.87 5.88 2.22
CA VAL A 133 -66.38 5.22 1.02
C VAL A 133 -67.57 4.32 1.36
N TRP A 134 -67.52 3.57 2.45
CA TRP A 134 -68.58 2.68 2.92
C TRP A 134 -69.87 3.49 3.23
N LYS A 135 -69.76 4.57 4.01
CA LYS A 135 -70.88 5.43 4.32
C LYS A 135 -71.50 6.04 3.06
N PHE A 136 -70.69 6.44 2.08
CA PHE A 136 -71.20 7.01 0.84
C PHE A 136 -71.95 5.98 -0.01
N LEU A 137 -71.39 4.75 -0.14
CA LEU A 137 -72.00 3.63 -0.84
C LEU A 137 -73.36 3.25 -0.19
N VAL A 138 -73.39 3.07 1.11
CA VAL A 138 -74.57 2.69 1.86
C VAL A 138 -75.69 3.78 1.70
N LYS A 139 -75.29 5.05 1.83
CA LYS A 139 -76.25 6.17 1.65
C LYS A 139 -76.79 6.24 0.23
N ASN A 140 -75.97 5.95 -0.79
CA ASN A 140 -76.39 5.98 -2.19
C ASN A 140 -77.28 4.78 -2.53
N ILE A 141 -76.98 3.59 -2.03
CA ILE A 141 -77.88 2.42 -2.19
C ILE A 141 -79.24 2.61 -1.48
N LEU A 142 -79.26 3.13 -0.27
CA LEU A 142 -80.45 3.43 0.45
C LEU A 142 -81.31 4.44 -0.30
N LYS A 143 -80.71 5.49 -0.88
CA LYS A 143 -81.37 6.48 -1.68
C LYS A 143 -82.05 5.88 -2.94
N ILE A 144 -81.31 4.96 -3.60
CA ILE A 144 -81.88 4.29 -4.80
C ILE A 144 -83.02 3.37 -4.43
N ILE A 145 -82.96 2.66 -3.32
CA ILE A 145 -84.03 1.77 -2.83
C ILE A 145 -85.31 2.59 -2.48
N ILE A 146 -85.16 3.74 -1.78
CA ILE A 146 -86.30 4.60 -1.38
C ILE A 146 -86.90 5.30 -2.58
N THR A 147 -86.19 5.58 -3.66
CA THR A 147 -86.72 6.25 -4.88
C THR A 147 -87.38 5.26 -5.82
N ASN A 148 -87.16 3.93 -5.70
CA ASN A 148 -87.73 2.87 -6.53
C ASN A 148 -88.96 2.15 -5.84
N VAL A 149 -89.36 2.56 -4.67
CA VAL A 149 -90.62 2.13 -4.00
C VAL A 149 -91.60 3.24 -4.04
#